data_90cb35cfa4718b282baf75af23dade49
#
_entry.id   90cb35cfa4718b282baf75af23dade49
#
_cell.length_a   1.000
_cell.length_b   1.000
_cell.length_c   1.000
_cell.angle_alpha   90.00
_cell.angle_beta   90.00
_cell.angle_gamma   90.00
#
_symmetry.space_group_name_H-M   'P 1'
#
loop_
_entity.id
_entity.type
_entity.pdbx_description
1 polymer ?
#
loop_
_entity_poly.entity_id
_entity_poly.type
_entity_poly.pdbx_seq_one_letter_code
_entity_poly.pdbx_strand_id
1 'polypeptide(L)'
;RVESQKKRLVAEDSRMLSNLIIGFLHKSGYKNTVKFNNGKEAWNYLTEAKESGLPISNYASCIVSDVEMPLMDGHRLTKLIKTDDELKHIPVILFSSLISDELRIKGQEVGADEQITKPEIVELVNIIDRLIK
;
A
#
# COMPACT_ATOMS: atom_id res chain seq x y z
N ARG A 1 15.79 -15.05 -2.33
CA ARG A 1 16.28 -14.43 -3.41
C ARG A 1 15.24 -13.71 -4.13
N VAL A 2 14.33 -14.39 -4.77
CA VAL A 2 13.21 -13.74 -5.42
C VAL A 2 12.44 -12.90 -4.43
N GLU A 3 12.26 -13.43 -3.23
CA GLU A 3 11.52 -12.73 -2.18
C GLU A 3 12.16 -11.38 -1.84
N SER A 4 13.49 -11.32 -1.81
CA SER A 4 14.18 -10.09 -1.45
C SER A 4 14.06 -9.00 -2.52
N GLN A 5 13.62 -9.36 -3.73
CA GLN A 5 13.46 -8.40 -4.81
C GLN A 5 12.05 -7.82 -4.89
N LYS A 6 11.11 -8.38 -4.14
CA LYS A 6 9.75 -7.87 -4.15
C LYS A 6 9.69 -6.53 -3.43
N LYS A 7 8.97 -5.59 -4.02
CA LYS A 7 8.90 -4.23 -3.49
C LYS A 7 7.58 -4.01 -2.78
N ARG A 8 7.65 -3.44 -1.58
CA ARG A 8 6.49 -3.07 -0.79
C ARG A 8 6.37 -1.56 -0.84
N LEU A 9 5.23 -1.10 -1.32
CA LEU A 9 5.00 0.33 -1.46
C LEU A 9 4.34 0.88 -0.21
N VAL A 10 4.79 2.05 0.24
CA VAL A 10 4.22 2.71 1.43
C VAL A 10 3.85 4.13 1.04
N ALA A 11 2.56 4.45 1.07
CA ALA A 11 2.05 5.79 0.79
C ALA A 11 1.56 6.40 2.10
N GLU A 12 2.30 7.38 2.61
CA GLU A 12 2.04 7.98 3.91
C GLU A 12 2.68 9.36 3.95
N ASP A 13 1.91 10.41 4.22
CA ASP A 13 2.44 11.76 4.22
C ASP A 13 3.17 12.13 5.51
N SER A 14 2.97 11.41 6.60
CA SER A 14 3.71 11.63 7.84
C SER A 14 5.07 10.95 7.75
N ARG A 15 6.14 11.76 7.76
CA ARG A 15 7.49 11.20 7.70
C ARG A 15 7.76 10.27 8.88
N MET A 16 7.33 10.67 10.06
CA MET A 16 7.58 9.86 11.26
C MET A 16 6.90 8.51 11.14
N LEU A 17 5.63 8.49 10.70
CA LEU A 17 4.89 7.26 10.62
C LEU A 17 5.40 6.37 9.48
N SER A 18 5.73 6.95 8.33
CA SER A 18 6.27 6.16 7.22
C SER A 18 7.61 5.53 7.59
N ASN A 19 8.46 6.26 8.31
CA ASN A 19 9.74 5.71 8.77
C ASN A 19 9.52 4.56 9.75
N LEU A 20 8.51 4.68 10.61
CA LEU A 20 8.19 3.63 11.57
C LEU A 20 7.70 2.37 10.85
N ILE A 21 6.82 2.54 9.87
CA ILE A 21 6.31 1.42 9.08
C ILE A 21 7.45 0.73 8.33
N ILE A 22 8.26 1.52 7.63
CA ILE A 22 9.36 0.97 6.83
C ILE A 22 10.39 0.28 7.73
N GLY A 23 10.71 0.88 8.87
CA GLY A 23 11.64 0.26 9.81
C GLY A 23 11.14 -1.08 10.31
N PHE A 24 9.85 -1.17 10.59
CA PHE A 24 9.26 -2.41 11.08
C PHE A 24 9.25 -3.48 9.97
N LEU A 25 8.97 -3.07 8.73
CA LEU A 25 9.03 -3.98 7.60
C LEU A 25 10.44 -4.53 7.40
N HIS A 26 11.44 -3.67 7.51
CA HIS A 26 12.84 -4.10 7.37
C HIS A 26 13.21 -5.10 8.45
N LYS A 27 12.80 -4.85 9.69
CA LYS A 27 13.08 -5.77 10.79
C LYS A 27 12.42 -7.12 10.59
N SER A 28 11.31 -7.14 9.85
CA SER A 28 10.56 -8.36 9.60
C SER A 28 11.01 -9.07 8.33
N GLY A 29 12.07 -8.59 7.68
CA GLY A 29 12.64 -9.23 6.51
C GLY A 29 12.24 -8.62 5.17
N TYR A 30 11.37 -7.61 5.18
CA TYR A 30 10.94 -6.95 3.94
C TYR A 30 11.83 -5.74 3.70
N LYS A 31 12.88 -5.93 2.91
CA LYS A 31 13.92 -4.92 2.77
C LYS A 31 13.75 -3.97 1.61
N ASN A 32 12.99 -4.37 0.58
CA ASN A 32 12.78 -3.49 -0.57
C ASN A 32 11.47 -2.74 -0.39
N THR A 33 11.57 -1.48 0.02
CA THR A 33 10.41 -0.63 0.21
C THR A 33 10.56 0.62 -0.65
N VAL A 34 9.43 1.13 -1.14
CA VAL A 34 9.41 2.38 -1.90
C VAL A 34 8.39 3.27 -1.23
N LYS A 35 8.80 4.47 -0.87
CA LYS A 35 7.98 5.40 -0.11
C LYS A 35 7.42 6.49 -1.00
N PHE A 36 6.15 6.83 -0.77
CA PHE A 36 5.49 7.95 -1.44
C PHE A 36 4.85 8.87 -0.40
N ASN A 37 4.81 10.16 -0.68
CA ASN A 37 4.27 11.13 0.24
C ASN A 37 2.76 11.32 0.10
N ASN A 38 2.18 10.79 -0.97
CA ASN A 38 0.74 10.91 -1.20
C ASN A 38 0.32 9.89 -2.26
N GLY A 39 -0.98 9.79 -2.47
CA GLY A 39 -1.51 8.81 -3.42
C GLY A 39 -1.16 9.14 -4.87
N LYS A 40 -1.00 10.43 -5.18
CA LYS A 40 -0.67 10.80 -6.55
C LYS A 40 0.72 10.31 -6.94
N GLU A 41 1.69 10.43 -6.04
CA GLU A 41 3.03 9.92 -6.30
C GLU A 41 3.01 8.40 -6.50
N ALA A 42 2.26 7.70 -5.66
CA ALA A 42 2.14 6.25 -5.79
C ALA A 42 1.49 5.88 -7.12
N TRP A 43 0.44 6.60 -7.50
CA TRP A 43 -0.25 6.34 -8.76
C TRP A 43 0.66 6.60 -9.96
N ASN A 44 1.43 7.68 -9.93
CA ASN A 44 2.38 7.98 -11.00
C ASN A 44 3.42 6.86 -11.15
N TYR A 45 3.91 6.34 -10.03
CA TYR A 45 4.85 5.24 -10.04
C TYR A 45 4.24 4.00 -10.70
N LEU A 46 2.99 3.68 -10.35
CA LEU A 46 2.33 2.50 -10.90
C LEU A 46 2.01 2.66 -12.38
N THR A 47 1.66 3.87 -12.82
CA THR A 47 1.42 4.10 -14.25
C THR A 47 2.71 3.97 -15.04
N GLU A 48 3.84 4.43 -14.50
CA GLU A 48 5.14 4.22 -15.14
C GLU A 48 5.48 2.74 -15.21
N ALA A 49 5.14 1.99 -14.18
CA ALA A 49 5.37 0.56 -14.17
C ALA A 49 4.60 -0.12 -15.30
N LYS A 50 3.34 0.27 -15.52
CA LYS A 50 2.56 -0.27 -16.62
C LYS A 50 3.20 0.04 -17.97
N GLU A 51 3.70 1.26 -18.13
CA GLU A 51 4.26 1.71 -19.41
C GLU A 51 5.60 1.07 -19.68
N SER A 52 6.26 0.50 -18.67
CA SER A 52 7.58 -0.09 -18.86
C SER A 52 7.56 -1.37 -19.69
N GLY A 53 6.42 -2.03 -19.76
CA GLY A 53 6.31 -3.32 -20.43
C GLY A 53 6.85 -4.49 -19.64
N LEU A 54 7.38 -4.24 -18.44
CA LEU A 54 7.89 -5.29 -17.57
C LEU A 54 6.76 -5.78 -16.66
N PRO A 55 6.91 -6.97 -16.06
CA PRO A 55 5.87 -7.46 -15.15
C PRO A 55 5.68 -6.51 -13.99
N ILE A 56 4.41 -6.29 -13.63
CA ILE A 56 4.08 -5.39 -12.51
C ILE A 56 4.72 -5.88 -11.21
N SER A 57 4.90 -7.19 -11.05
CA SER A 57 5.53 -7.74 -9.85
C SER A 57 6.95 -7.24 -9.64
N ASN A 58 7.61 -6.74 -10.67
CA ASN A 58 8.92 -6.12 -10.52
C ASN A 58 8.85 -4.78 -9.80
N TYR A 59 7.66 -4.17 -9.76
CA TYR A 59 7.47 -2.82 -9.21
C TYR A 59 6.71 -2.81 -7.90
N ALA A 60 5.80 -3.74 -7.70
CA ALA A 60 4.97 -3.74 -6.50
C ALA A 60 4.47 -5.13 -6.16
N SER A 61 4.66 -5.57 -4.91
CA SER A 61 4.08 -6.82 -4.43
C SER A 61 2.90 -6.53 -3.49
N CYS A 62 2.87 -5.35 -2.89
CA CYS A 62 1.73 -4.87 -2.10
C CYS A 62 1.89 -3.39 -1.89
N ILE A 63 0.81 -2.74 -1.46
CA ILE A 63 0.87 -1.33 -1.09
C ILE A 63 0.16 -1.12 0.24
N VAL A 64 0.83 -0.41 1.14
CA VAL A 64 0.26 0.04 2.40
C VAL A 64 0.01 1.52 2.26
N SER A 65 -1.23 1.95 2.36
CA SER A 65 -1.58 3.34 2.11
C SER A 65 -2.37 3.95 3.24
N ASP A 66 -1.97 5.14 3.66
CA ASP A 66 -2.81 5.97 4.50
C ASP A 66 -4.09 6.30 3.72
N VAL A 67 -5.16 6.56 4.42
CA VAL A 67 -6.40 7.00 3.80
C VAL A 67 -6.34 8.51 3.54
N GLU A 68 -5.90 9.28 4.53
CA GLU A 68 -5.93 10.74 4.43
C GLU A 68 -4.60 11.29 3.98
N MET A 69 -4.52 11.65 2.71
CA MET A 69 -3.30 12.20 2.11
C MET A 69 -3.67 13.32 1.16
N PRO A 70 -2.76 14.29 0.97
CA PRO A 70 -3.02 15.35 0.00
C PRO A 70 -2.95 14.82 -1.43
N LEU A 71 -3.51 15.56 -2.35
CA LEU A 71 -3.51 15.33 -3.79
C LEU A 71 -4.31 14.11 -4.23
N MET A 72 -4.16 12.97 -3.58
CA MET A 72 -4.96 11.78 -3.85
C MET A 72 -4.97 10.95 -2.57
N ASP A 73 -6.16 10.69 -2.04
CA ASP A 73 -6.30 9.91 -0.81
C ASP A 73 -6.22 8.41 -1.09
N GLY A 74 -6.17 7.63 -0.01
CA GLY A 74 -6.01 6.18 -0.13
C GLY A 74 -7.20 5.48 -0.76
N HIS A 75 -8.40 5.98 -0.55
CA HIS A 75 -9.59 5.40 -1.16
C HIS A 75 -9.55 5.56 -2.68
N ARG A 76 -9.18 6.76 -3.14
CA ARG A 76 -9.08 7.02 -4.57
C ARG A 76 -7.99 6.16 -5.20
N LEU A 77 -6.84 6.10 -4.56
CA LEU A 77 -5.73 5.29 -5.04
C LEU A 77 -6.15 3.83 -5.15
N THR A 78 -6.82 3.31 -4.12
CA THR A 78 -7.29 1.92 -4.11
C THR A 78 -8.24 1.66 -5.27
N LYS A 79 -9.19 2.58 -5.49
CA LYS A 79 -10.15 2.41 -6.57
C LYS A 79 -9.47 2.37 -7.92
N LEU A 80 -8.51 3.26 -8.15
CA LEU A 80 -7.77 3.27 -9.40
C LEU A 80 -7.00 1.97 -9.62
N ILE A 81 -6.37 1.45 -8.55
CA ILE A 81 -5.64 0.20 -8.65
C ILE A 81 -6.60 -0.96 -8.94
N LYS A 82 -7.69 -1.05 -8.20
CA LYS A 82 -8.57 -2.22 -8.27
C LYS A 82 -9.45 -2.23 -9.52
N THR A 83 -9.57 -1.10 -10.21
CA THR A 83 -10.31 -1.07 -11.47
C THR A 83 -9.39 -1.13 -12.68
N ASP A 84 -8.08 -1.28 -12.48
CA ASP A 84 -7.12 -1.40 -13.58
C ASP A 84 -6.77 -2.87 -13.77
N ASP A 85 -6.90 -3.37 -15.00
CA ASP A 85 -6.71 -4.80 -15.27
C ASP A 85 -5.30 -5.28 -14.96
N GLU A 86 -4.30 -4.42 -15.10
CA GLU A 86 -2.92 -4.81 -14.85
C GLU A 86 -2.50 -4.65 -13.39
N LEU A 87 -3.20 -3.80 -12.63
CA LEU A 87 -2.81 -3.47 -11.26
C LEU A 87 -3.71 -4.11 -10.20
N LYS A 88 -4.88 -4.58 -10.56
CA LYS A 88 -5.89 -4.99 -9.57
C LYS A 88 -5.45 -6.17 -8.71
N HIS A 89 -4.43 -6.89 -9.12
CA HIS A 89 -3.91 -8.03 -8.35
C HIS A 89 -3.01 -7.60 -7.20
N ILE A 90 -2.57 -6.35 -7.15
CA ILE A 90 -1.71 -5.86 -6.08
C ILE A 90 -2.54 -5.75 -4.80
N PRO A 91 -2.16 -6.47 -3.72
CA PRO A 91 -2.87 -6.31 -2.45
C PRO A 91 -2.74 -4.89 -1.93
N VAL A 92 -3.87 -4.32 -1.47
CA VAL A 92 -3.91 -2.96 -0.94
C VAL A 92 -4.38 -3.02 0.50
N ILE A 93 -3.58 -2.49 1.41
CA ILE A 93 -3.89 -2.40 2.82
C ILE A 93 -4.07 -0.93 3.17
N LEU A 94 -5.26 -0.55 3.59
CA LEU A 94 -5.52 0.82 4.04
C LEU A 94 -5.25 0.94 5.52
N PHE A 95 -4.66 2.05 5.91
CA PHE A 95 -4.13 2.27 7.24
C PHE A 95 -4.56 3.67 7.69
N SER A 96 -5.44 3.77 8.67
CA SER A 96 -6.06 5.04 9.04
C SER A 96 -6.09 5.22 10.55
N SER A 97 -5.95 6.47 11.00
CA SER A 97 -6.10 6.79 12.42
C SER A 97 -7.57 6.86 12.81
N LEU A 98 -8.46 7.02 11.83
CA LEU A 98 -9.90 7.07 12.09
C LEU A 98 -10.59 5.91 11.41
N ILE A 99 -11.19 5.04 12.22
CA ILE A 99 -11.99 3.94 11.68
C ILE A 99 -13.42 4.18 12.16
N SER A 100 -14.28 4.58 11.24
CA SER A 100 -15.71 4.63 11.47
C SER A 100 -16.34 3.58 10.57
N ASP A 101 -17.60 3.26 10.84
CA ASP A 101 -18.32 2.32 9.97
C ASP A 101 -18.39 2.83 8.55
N GLU A 102 -18.59 4.14 8.37
CA GLU A 102 -18.65 4.73 7.03
C GLU A 102 -17.34 4.57 6.28
N LEU A 103 -16.22 4.83 6.95
CA LEU A 103 -14.92 4.72 6.31
C LEU A 103 -14.58 3.27 5.98
N ARG A 104 -14.98 2.34 6.87
CA ARG A 104 -14.73 0.93 6.62
C ARG A 104 -15.54 0.44 5.43
N ILE A 105 -16.78 0.87 5.32
CA ILE A 105 -17.62 0.51 4.18
C ILE A 105 -17.02 1.09 2.90
N LYS A 106 -16.57 2.35 2.93
CA LYS A 106 -15.97 2.96 1.77
C LYS A 106 -14.71 2.20 1.33
N GLY A 107 -13.89 1.78 2.29
CA GLY A 107 -12.69 0.99 1.97
C GLY A 107 -13.04 -0.33 1.29
N GLN A 108 -14.10 -0.99 1.77
CA GLN A 108 -14.55 -2.22 1.15
C GLN A 108 -15.08 -1.99 -0.26
N GLU A 109 -15.82 -0.89 -0.47
CA GLU A 109 -16.41 -0.59 -1.77
C GLU A 109 -15.34 -0.31 -2.83
N VAL A 110 -14.23 0.30 -2.45
CA VAL A 110 -13.15 0.56 -3.41
C VAL A 110 -12.26 -0.66 -3.60
N GLY A 111 -12.47 -1.73 -2.83
CA GLY A 111 -11.78 -3.00 -3.05
C GLY A 111 -10.54 -3.22 -2.23
N ALA A 112 -10.35 -2.49 -1.13
CA ALA A 112 -9.19 -2.73 -0.26
C ALA A 112 -9.19 -4.16 0.26
N ASP A 113 -8.03 -4.78 0.26
CA ASP A 113 -7.89 -6.16 0.75
C ASP A 113 -7.94 -6.22 2.26
N GLU A 114 -7.41 -5.21 2.94
CA GLU A 114 -7.45 -5.13 4.39
C GLU A 114 -7.48 -3.68 4.83
N GLN A 115 -7.99 -3.46 6.03
CA GLN A 115 -8.04 -2.14 6.64
C GLN A 115 -7.66 -2.27 8.09
N ILE A 116 -6.66 -1.47 8.54
CA ILE A 116 -6.20 -1.52 9.91
C ILE A 116 -6.14 -0.12 10.48
N THR A 117 -6.14 -0.03 11.80
CA THR A 117 -6.09 1.22 12.54
C THR A 117 -4.65 1.53 12.91
N LYS A 118 -4.22 2.78 12.71
CA LYS A 118 -2.95 3.24 13.27
C LYS A 118 -3.11 3.25 14.80
N PRO A 119 -2.11 2.84 15.54
CA PRO A 119 -0.76 2.45 15.19
C PRO A 119 -0.49 0.94 15.27
N GLU A 120 -1.39 0.10 14.80
CA GLU A 120 -1.28 -1.36 14.93
C GLU A 120 -0.28 -1.92 13.92
N ILE A 121 1.00 -1.60 14.11
CA ILE A 121 2.04 -1.96 13.14
C ILE A 121 2.37 -3.44 13.15
N VAL A 122 2.29 -4.09 14.31
CA VAL A 122 2.52 -5.54 14.38
C VAL A 122 1.49 -6.28 13.53
N GLU A 123 0.24 -5.84 13.61
CA GLU A 123 -0.83 -6.43 12.82
C GLU A 123 -0.57 -6.23 11.34
N LEU A 124 0.00 -5.09 10.95
CA LEU A 124 0.33 -4.82 9.55
C LEU A 124 1.26 -5.89 8.99
N VAL A 125 2.31 -6.25 9.71
CA VAL A 125 3.25 -7.27 9.22
C VAL A 125 2.55 -8.61 9.08
N ASN A 126 1.70 -8.97 10.03
CA ASN A 126 0.96 -10.23 9.95
C ASN A 126 0.06 -10.26 8.72
N ILE A 127 -0.58 -9.14 8.41
CA ILE A 127 -1.45 -9.04 7.24
C ILE A 127 -0.64 -9.16 5.96
N ILE A 128 0.49 -8.49 5.89
CA ILE A 128 1.36 -8.57 4.72
C ILE A 128 1.82 -10.00 4.50
N ASP A 129 2.24 -10.68 5.57
CA ASP A 129 2.67 -12.07 5.47
C ASP A 129 1.56 -12.93 4.87
N ARG A 130 0.31 -12.71 5.32
CA ARG A 130 -0.81 -13.51 4.85
C ARG A 130 -1.14 -13.24 3.38
N LEU A 131 -1.06 -11.97 2.97
CA LEU A 131 -1.50 -11.58 1.63
C LEU A 131 -0.48 -11.88 0.54
N ILE A 132 0.81 -11.90 0.85
CA ILE A 132 1.82 -12.05 -0.19
C ILE A 132 2.63 -13.34 -0.06
N LYS A 133 2.21 -14.20 0.86
CA LYS A 133 2.73 -15.54 0.91
C LYS A 133 1.67 -16.51 0.35
#